data_2021b490207cbdc929d0a47eba42b3ee
#
_entry.id   2021b490207cbdc929d0a47eba42b3ee
#
_cell.length_a   1.000
_cell.length_b   1.000
_cell.length_c   1.000
_cell.angle_alpha   90.00
_cell.angle_beta   90.00
_cell.angle_gamma   90.00
#
_symmetry.space_group_name_H-M   'P 1'
#
loop_
_entity.id
_entity.type
_entity.pdbx_description
1 polymer ?
#
loop_
_entity_poly.entity_id
_entity_poly.type
_entity_poly.pdbx_seq_one_letter_code
_entity_poly.pdbx_strand_id
1 'polypeptide(L)'
;MLPALVDVNVLLPLLLPQHAAHAAAAAWVADQPAGRLRFALPVQLGVLRLLSQPRVMGAGVLLPEVALRTWDELVAATGLQELQAPQPAHAALFHTLVAGRAATPNLWTDAWLAALAQAAGCEMVTFDHGFRAFSGLPLELLQA
;
A
#
# COMPACT_ATOMS: atom_id res chain seq x y z
N MET A 1 10.30 -11.30 12.13
CA MET A 1 9.11 -10.68 11.52
C MET A 1 9.52 -10.02 10.22
N LEU A 2 8.83 -10.31 9.13
CA LEU A 2 9.12 -9.73 7.83
C LEU A 2 8.81 -8.24 7.81
N PRO A 3 9.54 -7.44 7.00
CA PRO A 3 9.09 -6.08 6.70
C PRO A 3 7.68 -6.11 6.08
N ALA A 4 6.91 -5.05 6.30
CA ALA A 4 5.52 -4.97 5.85
C ALA A 4 5.39 -3.95 4.71
N LEU A 5 5.02 -4.44 3.53
CA LEU A 5 4.66 -3.59 2.40
C LEU A 5 3.20 -3.19 2.55
N VAL A 6 2.95 -1.90 2.76
CA VAL A 6 1.63 -1.38 3.14
C VAL A 6 0.90 -0.82 1.92
N ASP A 7 -0.36 -1.24 1.75
CA ASP A 7 -1.21 -0.84 0.63
C ASP A 7 -1.81 0.56 0.82
N VAL A 8 -2.27 1.15 -0.28
CA VAL A 8 -2.97 2.46 -0.28
C VAL A 8 -4.16 2.45 0.67
N ASN A 9 -4.94 1.36 0.68
CA ASN A 9 -6.14 1.27 1.50
C ASN A 9 -5.87 1.20 3.01
N VAL A 10 -4.61 1.08 3.42
CA VAL A 10 -4.19 1.20 4.81
C VAL A 10 -3.63 2.60 5.08
N LEU A 11 -2.79 3.12 4.18
CA LEU A 11 -2.14 4.42 4.39
C LEU A 11 -3.11 5.60 4.25
N LEU A 12 -4.01 5.55 3.27
CA LEU A 12 -4.97 6.64 3.07
C LEU A 12 -5.89 6.84 4.30
N PRO A 13 -6.50 5.78 4.87
CA PRO A 13 -7.31 5.94 6.07
C PRO A 13 -6.58 6.55 7.26
N LEU A 14 -5.26 6.33 7.39
CA LEU A 14 -4.47 6.98 8.44
C LEU A 14 -4.55 8.50 8.38
N LEU A 15 -4.66 9.05 7.17
CA LEU A 15 -4.71 10.48 6.91
C LEU A 15 -6.12 11.06 6.98
N LEU A 16 -7.14 10.20 7.09
CA LEU A 16 -8.56 10.58 7.04
C LEU A 16 -9.27 10.10 8.31
N PRO A 17 -9.30 10.91 9.38
CA PRO A 17 -9.87 10.49 10.66
C PRO A 17 -11.32 10.03 10.61
N GLN A 18 -12.08 10.49 9.60
CA GLN A 18 -13.49 10.11 9.43
C GLN A 18 -13.70 8.89 8.54
N HIS A 19 -12.62 8.33 7.98
CA HIS A 19 -12.71 7.13 7.15
C HIS A 19 -13.08 5.92 8.02
N ALA A 20 -13.95 5.04 7.47
CA ALA A 20 -14.41 3.85 8.19
C ALA A 20 -13.28 2.94 8.67
N ALA A 21 -12.18 2.87 7.93
CA ALA A 21 -11.02 2.04 8.26
C ALA A 21 -9.96 2.77 9.10
N HIS A 22 -10.18 4.04 9.47
CA HIS A 22 -9.17 4.83 10.17
C HIS A 22 -8.71 4.18 11.47
N ALA A 23 -9.65 3.79 12.32
CA ALA A 23 -9.33 3.21 13.64
C ALA A 23 -8.53 1.92 13.51
N ALA A 24 -8.93 1.04 12.57
CA ALA A 24 -8.23 -0.23 12.37
C ALA A 24 -6.83 -0.01 11.81
N ALA A 25 -6.68 0.88 10.83
CA ALA A 25 -5.36 1.20 10.27
C ALA A 25 -4.45 1.83 11.31
N ALA A 26 -4.95 2.80 12.09
CA ALA A 26 -4.18 3.47 13.13
C ALA A 26 -3.73 2.51 14.23
N ALA A 27 -4.62 1.63 14.67
CA ALA A 27 -4.30 0.63 15.69
C ALA A 27 -3.23 -0.34 15.18
N TRP A 28 -3.36 -0.80 13.94
CA TRP A 28 -2.38 -1.72 13.36
C TRP A 28 -0.98 -1.05 13.27
N VAL A 29 -0.92 0.16 12.75
CA VAL A 29 0.36 0.89 12.62
C VAL A 29 1.01 1.12 14.00
N ALA A 30 0.21 1.50 15.00
CA ALA A 30 0.71 1.76 16.34
C ALA A 30 1.36 0.53 16.98
N ASP A 31 0.90 -0.68 16.60
CA ASP A 31 1.42 -1.93 17.14
C ASP A 31 2.71 -2.41 16.46
N GLN A 32 3.11 -1.78 15.35
CA GLN A 32 4.25 -2.27 14.60
C GLN A 32 5.58 -1.83 15.21
N PRO A 33 6.60 -2.71 15.21
CA PRO A 33 7.93 -2.31 15.65
C PRO A 33 8.54 -1.27 14.72
N ALA A 34 9.37 -0.40 15.27
CA ALA A 34 10.07 0.62 14.50
C ALA A 34 10.85 0.01 13.36
N GLY A 35 10.77 0.63 12.17
CA GLY A 35 11.52 0.21 11.00
C GLY A 35 10.90 -0.92 10.20
N ARG A 36 9.71 -1.40 10.57
CA ARG A 36 9.04 -2.50 9.84
C ARG A 36 8.36 -2.05 8.56
N LEU A 37 7.84 -0.83 8.50
CA LEU A 37 6.93 -0.41 7.44
C LEU A 37 7.65 -0.02 6.17
N ARG A 38 7.12 -0.49 5.04
CA ARG A 38 7.63 -0.19 3.68
C ARG A 38 6.49 0.31 2.81
N PHE A 39 6.83 1.15 1.85
CA PHE A 39 5.90 1.52 0.77
C PHE A 39 6.58 1.35 -0.58
N ALA A 40 5.77 1.17 -1.62
CA ALA A 40 6.21 1.17 -3.01
C ALA A 40 5.78 2.48 -3.67
N LEU A 41 6.52 2.92 -4.68
CA LEU A 41 6.21 4.16 -5.39
C LEU A 41 4.77 4.21 -5.92
N PRO A 42 4.19 3.13 -6.51
CA PRO A 42 2.78 3.17 -6.92
C PRO A 42 1.81 3.48 -5.79
N VAL A 43 2.11 3.05 -4.56
CA VAL A 43 1.29 3.33 -3.39
C VAL A 43 1.38 4.80 -3.01
N GLN A 44 2.59 5.36 -2.99
CA GLN A 44 2.78 6.80 -2.75
C GLN A 44 2.00 7.64 -3.75
N LEU A 45 2.14 7.33 -5.04
CA LEU A 45 1.42 8.06 -6.10
C LEU A 45 -0.09 7.89 -5.96
N GLY A 46 -0.53 6.70 -5.55
CA GLY A 46 -1.95 6.43 -5.29
C GLY A 46 -2.52 7.27 -4.16
N VAL A 47 -1.81 7.37 -3.04
CA VAL A 47 -2.22 8.21 -1.91
C VAL A 47 -2.27 9.69 -2.32
N LEU A 48 -1.22 10.18 -2.98
CA LEU A 48 -1.17 11.58 -3.45
C LEU A 48 -2.34 11.88 -4.41
N ARG A 49 -2.61 10.98 -5.34
CA ARG A 49 -3.72 11.14 -6.28
C ARG A 49 -5.05 11.22 -5.57
N LEU A 50 -5.30 10.33 -4.61
CA LEU A 50 -6.57 10.29 -3.89
C LEU A 50 -6.76 11.53 -3.00
N LEU A 51 -5.72 12.02 -2.33
CA LEU A 51 -5.78 13.24 -1.53
C LEU A 51 -6.09 14.48 -2.38
N SER A 52 -5.79 14.43 -3.66
CA SER A 52 -5.95 15.55 -4.60
C SER A 52 -7.19 15.41 -5.49
N GLN A 53 -8.04 14.39 -5.28
CA GLN A 53 -9.26 14.17 -6.06
C GLN A 53 -10.49 14.70 -5.33
N PRO A 54 -11.21 15.69 -5.92
CA PRO A 54 -12.46 16.17 -5.32
C PRO A 54 -13.52 15.09 -5.14
N ARG A 55 -13.54 14.10 -6.05
CA ARG A 55 -14.48 12.98 -5.98
C ARG A 55 -14.28 12.14 -4.70
N VAL A 56 -13.06 12.05 -4.20
CA VAL A 56 -12.72 11.30 -2.98
C VAL A 56 -12.81 12.19 -1.76
N MET A 57 -12.26 13.41 -1.84
CA MET A 57 -12.02 14.28 -0.70
C MET A 57 -13.12 15.32 -0.49
N GLY A 58 -13.96 15.58 -1.52
CA GLY A 58 -14.97 16.63 -1.45
C GLY A 58 -14.33 17.99 -1.15
N ALA A 59 -14.89 18.70 -0.18
CA ALA A 59 -14.36 20.00 0.25
C ALA A 59 -12.97 19.92 0.90
N GLY A 60 -12.56 18.74 1.34
CA GLY A 60 -11.24 18.50 1.95
C GLY A 60 -10.12 18.21 0.95
N VAL A 61 -10.37 18.38 -0.35
CA VAL A 61 -9.36 18.13 -1.40
C VAL A 61 -8.12 18.99 -1.16
N LEU A 62 -6.93 18.34 -1.31
CA LEU A 62 -5.67 19.01 -1.07
C LEU A 62 -5.03 19.49 -2.38
N LEU A 63 -4.41 20.67 -2.33
CA LEU A 63 -3.50 21.09 -3.40
C LEU A 63 -2.28 20.16 -3.44
N PRO A 64 -1.64 19.97 -4.60
CA PRO A 64 -0.50 19.06 -4.73
C PRO A 64 0.62 19.30 -3.70
N GLU A 65 0.99 20.56 -3.47
CA GLU A 65 2.02 20.90 -2.49
C GLU A 65 1.65 20.53 -1.05
N VAL A 66 0.36 20.62 -0.73
CA VAL A 66 -0.15 20.22 0.60
C VAL A 66 -0.20 18.69 0.70
N ALA A 67 -0.60 18.01 -0.37
CA ALA A 67 -0.60 16.54 -0.41
C ALA A 67 0.81 15.98 -0.22
N LEU A 68 1.82 16.55 -0.89
CA LEU A 68 3.21 16.14 -0.71
C LEU A 68 3.68 16.34 0.74
N ARG A 69 3.35 17.48 1.32
CA ARG A 69 3.71 17.77 2.72
C ARG A 69 3.03 16.79 3.68
N THR A 70 1.77 16.47 3.43
CA THR A 70 1.03 15.46 4.20
C THR A 70 1.69 14.09 4.12
N TRP A 71 2.13 13.70 2.92
CA TRP A 71 2.87 12.46 2.71
C TRP A 71 4.20 12.47 3.51
N ASP A 72 4.96 13.55 3.45
CA ASP A 72 6.23 13.64 4.17
C ASP A 72 6.03 13.55 5.68
N GLU A 73 4.96 14.14 6.20
CA GLU A 73 4.59 14.03 7.62
C GLU A 73 4.21 12.59 7.99
N LEU A 74 3.50 11.89 7.12
CA LEU A 74 3.17 10.48 7.32
C LEU A 74 4.43 9.62 7.40
N VAL A 75 5.37 9.82 6.47
CA VAL A 75 6.64 9.10 6.47
C VAL A 75 7.42 9.36 7.76
N ALA A 76 7.50 10.61 8.18
CA ALA A 76 8.19 10.98 9.42
C ALA A 76 7.54 10.34 10.66
N ALA A 77 6.21 10.31 10.71
CA ALA A 77 5.47 9.80 11.85
C ALA A 77 5.53 8.26 11.95
N THR A 78 5.59 7.56 10.82
CA THR A 78 5.48 6.09 10.77
C THR A 78 6.80 5.38 10.54
N GLY A 79 7.83 6.09 10.09
CA GLY A 79 9.09 5.49 9.69
C GLY A 79 9.02 4.70 8.38
N LEU A 80 7.99 4.93 7.55
CA LEU A 80 7.87 4.30 6.24
C LEU A 80 9.14 4.49 5.41
N GLN A 81 9.62 3.41 4.80
CA GLN A 81 10.78 3.43 3.91
C GLN A 81 10.38 2.92 2.54
N GLU A 82 10.90 3.55 1.50
CA GLU A 82 10.63 3.09 0.14
C GLU A 82 11.31 1.75 -0.11
N LEU A 83 10.56 0.82 -0.71
CA LEU A 83 11.05 -0.48 -1.09
C LEU A 83 11.36 -0.49 -2.59
N GLN A 84 12.63 -0.76 -2.92
CA GLN A 84 13.07 -0.89 -4.30
C GLN A 84 12.81 -2.31 -4.80
N ALA A 85 12.35 -2.42 -6.06
CA ALA A 85 12.07 -3.71 -6.67
C ALA A 85 13.38 -4.45 -7.02
N PRO A 86 13.65 -5.62 -6.42
CA PRO A 86 14.84 -6.39 -6.76
C PRO A 86 14.67 -7.06 -8.13
N GLN A 87 15.49 -6.65 -9.09
CA GLN A 87 15.46 -7.20 -10.44
C GLN A 87 16.59 -8.24 -10.61
N PRO A 88 16.38 -9.27 -11.45
CA PRO A 88 15.20 -9.52 -12.29
C PRO A 88 14.06 -10.28 -11.61
N ALA A 89 14.19 -10.61 -10.34
CA ALA A 89 13.22 -11.45 -9.62
C ALA A 89 11.82 -10.84 -9.61
N HIS A 90 11.71 -9.53 -9.41
CA HIS A 90 10.42 -8.84 -9.38
C HIS A 90 9.69 -8.96 -10.73
N ALA A 91 10.36 -8.69 -11.83
CA ALA A 91 9.76 -8.79 -13.16
C ALA A 91 9.32 -10.23 -13.46
N ALA A 92 10.12 -11.23 -13.11
CA ALA A 92 9.77 -12.63 -13.32
C ALA A 92 8.54 -13.04 -12.53
N LEU A 93 8.43 -12.66 -11.27
CA LEU A 93 7.27 -12.93 -10.43
C LEU A 93 6.03 -12.20 -10.94
N PHE A 94 6.18 -10.96 -11.37
CA PHE A 94 5.07 -10.18 -11.93
C PHE A 94 4.47 -10.90 -13.14
N HIS A 95 5.30 -11.35 -14.08
CA HIS A 95 4.85 -12.14 -15.22
C HIS A 95 4.11 -13.41 -14.80
N THR A 96 4.65 -14.12 -13.82
CA THR A 96 4.03 -15.36 -13.30
C THR A 96 2.67 -15.08 -12.67
N LEU A 97 2.55 -14.01 -11.87
CA LEU A 97 1.32 -13.72 -11.15
C LEU A 97 0.18 -13.25 -12.04
N VAL A 98 0.45 -12.65 -13.20
CA VAL A 98 -0.60 -12.22 -14.12
C VAL A 98 -1.00 -13.30 -15.11
N ALA A 99 -0.19 -14.33 -15.30
CA ALA A 99 -0.44 -15.37 -16.29
C ALA A 99 -1.76 -16.09 -16.01
N GLY A 100 -2.61 -16.21 -17.02
CA GLY A 100 -3.89 -16.93 -16.94
C GLY A 100 -4.99 -16.20 -16.16
N ARG A 101 -4.78 -14.95 -15.75
CA ARG A 101 -5.80 -14.18 -15.05
C ARG A 101 -6.62 -13.32 -15.99
N ALA A 102 -7.89 -13.11 -15.63
CA ALA A 102 -8.71 -12.12 -16.30
C ALA A 102 -8.22 -10.72 -15.96
N ALA A 103 -8.19 -9.83 -16.95
CA ALA A 103 -7.83 -8.44 -16.73
C ALA A 103 -8.96 -7.72 -15.98
N THR A 104 -8.66 -7.27 -14.77
CA THR A 104 -9.52 -6.38 -13.99
C THR A 104 -8.81 -5.03 -13.85
N PRO A 105 -9.54 -3.94 -13.51
CA PRO A 105 -8.91 -2.61 -13.42
C PRO A 105 -7.69 -2.56 -12.49
N ASN A 106 -7.69 -3.35 -11.42
CA ASN A 106 -6.63 -3.31 -10.42
C ASN A 106 -5.58 -4.42 -10.57
N LEU A 107 -5.75 -5.33 -11.54
CA LEU A 107 -4.88 -6.49 -11.67
C LEU A 107 -3.40 -6.10 -11.76
N TRP A 108 -3.09 -5.14 -12.62
CA TRP A 108 -1.70 -4.77 -12.89
C TRP A 108 -0.99 -4.23 -11.65
N THR A 109 -1.62 -3.30 -10.96
CA THR A 109 -1.05 -2.72 -9.74
C THR A 109 -0.97 -3.75 -8.61
N ASP A 110 -2.02 -4.52 -8.40
CA ASP A 110 -2.07 -5.52 -7.34
C ASP A 110 -1.05 -6.63 -7.56
N ALA A 111 -0.94 -7.15 -8.78
CA ALA A 111 0.04 -8.16 -9.12
C ALA A 111 1.47 -7.63 -9.01
N TRP A 112 1.69 -6.37 -9.39
CA TRP A 112 3.00 -5.72 -9.28
C TRP A 112 3.42 -5.61 -7.81
N LEU A 113 2.49 -5.20 -6.94
CA LEU A 113 2.75 -5.10 -5.49
C LEU A 113 2.97 -6.48 -4.85
N ALA A 114 2.15 -7.47 -5.22
CA ALA A 114 2.32 -8.84 -4.74
C ALA A 114 3.68 -9.43 -5.15
N ALA A 115 4.08 -9.20 -6.39
CA ALA A 115 5.39 -9.62 -6.89
C ALA A 115 6.53 -8.92 -6.15
N LEU A 116 6.38 -7.63 -5.86
CA LEU A 116 7.37 -6.87 -5.09
C LEU A 116 7.52 -7.43 -3.69
N ALA A 117 6.41 -7.67 -2.99
CA ALA A 117 6.46 -8.24 -1.64
C ALA A 117 7.18 -9.59 -1.63
N GLN A 118 6.84 -10.49 -2.57
CA GLN A 118 7.49 -11.78 -2.67
C GLN A 118 8.98 -11.67 -2.99
N ALA A 119 9.33 -10.85 -4.00
CA ALA A 119 10.72 -10.71 -4.42
C ALA A 119 11.61 -10.09 -3.34
N ALA A 120 11.06 -9.18 -2.56
CA ALA A 120 11.79 -8.47 -1.51
C ALA A 120 11.70 -9.13 -0.12
N GLY A 121 10.98 -10.24 0.00
CA GLY A 121 10.81 -10.91 1.29
C GLY A 121 9.98 -10.13 2.28
N CYS A 122 8.92 -9.46 1.81
CA CYS A 122 8.00 -8.68 2.63
C CYS A 122 6.66 -9.38 2.77
N GLU A 123 5.94 -9.04 3.83
CA GLU A 123 4.53 -9.35 3.97
C GLU A 123 3.70 -8.20 3.39
N MET A 124 2.71 -8.52 2.55
CA MET A 124 1.76 -7.52 2.05
C MET A 124 0.69 -7.26 3.11
N VAL A 125 0.43 -6.00 3.41
CA VAL A 125 -0.59 -5.60 4.40
C VAL A 125 -1.66 -4.76 3.71
N THR A 126 -2.90 -5.22 3.76
CA THR A 126 -4.01 -4.63 3.00
C THR A 126 -5.35 -4.97 3.66
N PHE A 127 -6.37 -4.19 3.35
CA PHE A 127 -7.77 -4.55 3.63
C PHE A 127 -8.40 -5.35 2.49
N ASP A 128 -7.74 -5.46 1.33
CA ASP A 128 -8.31 -6.07 0.13
C ASP A 128 -8.11 -7.58 0.13
N HIS A 129 -9.21 -8.31 0.25
CA HIS A 129 -9.23 -9.77 0.21
C HIS A 129 -8.80 -10.36 -1.14
N GLY A 130 -8.86 -9.57 -2.20
CA GLY A 130 -8.43 -10.00 -3.55
C GLY A 130 -6.98 -10.44 -3.61
N PHE A 131 -6.12 -9.98 -2.71
CA PHE A 131 -4.73 -10.40 -2.65
C PHE A 131 -4.55 -11.88 -2.30
N ARG A 132 -5.55 -12.54 -1.73
CA ARG A 132 -5.54 -14.00 -1.48
C ARG A 132 -5.35 -14.82 -2.75
N ALA A 133 -5.70 -14.25 -3.90
CA ALA A 133 -5.57 -14.95 -5.18
C ALA A 133 -4.12 -15.12 -5.65
N PHE A 134 -3.17 -14.38 -5.07
CA PHE A 134 -1.76 -14.46 -5.45
C PHE A 134 -1.04 -15.55 -4.64
N SER A 135 -0.63 -16.62 -5.33
CA SER A 135 0.07 -17.75 -4.71
C SER A 135 1.39 -17.33 -4.10
N GLY A 136 1.70 -17.86 -2.91
CA GLY A 136 3.01 -17.68 -2.28
C GLY A 136 3.22 -16.31 -1.63
N LEU A 137 2.22 -15.43 -1.66
CA LEU A 137 2.32 -14.11 -1.07
C LEU A 137 2.14 -14.18 0.45
N PRO A 138 3.15 -13.77 1.24
CA PRO A 138 2.92 -13.52 2.66
C PRO A 138 1.95 -12.35 2.80
N LEU A 139 0.83 -12.57 3.47
CA LEU A 139 -0.28 -11.64 3.46
C LEU A 139 -0.88 -11.48 4.85
N GLU A 140 -1.06 -10.23 5.27
CA GLU A 140 -1.86 -9.87 6.43
C GLU A 140 -3.06 -9.07 5.97
N LEU A 141 -4.26 -9.61 6.17
CA LEU A 141 -5.50 -8.93 5.85
C LEU A 141 -6.05 -8.25 7.10
N LEU A 142 -6.20 -6.94 7.00
CA LEU A 142 -6.78 -6.15 8.08
C LEU A 142 -8.31 -6.14 7.94
N GLN A 143 -8.99 -5.90 9.05
CA GLN A 143 -10.44 -5.77 9.10
C GLN A 143 -10.80 -4.44 9.75
N ALA A 144 -11.64 -3.71 9.05
CA ALA A 144 -12.10 -2.42 9.53
C ALA A 144 -13.15 -2.55 10.64
#